data_addec6530e0210f7a67e991d639ff256
#
_entry.id   addec6530e0210f7a67e991d639ff256
#
_cell.length_a   1.000
_cell.length_b   1.000
_cell.length_c   1.000
_cell.angle_alpha   90.00
_cell.angle_beta   90.00
_cell.angle_gamma   90.00
#
_symmetry.space_group_name_H-M   'P 1'
#
loop_
_entity.id
_entity.type
_entity.pdbx_description
1 polymer ?
#
loop_
_entity_poly.entity_id
_entity_poly.type
_entity_poly.pdbx_seq_one_letter_code
_entity_poly.pdbx_strand_id
1 'polypeptide(L)'
;MRKILFIILFVFSIGNAGAQATSDSIVMNYLKEMGAPVTYNNEVKLLMTGHDKFVDLFENIRHARHHIHLEYFNFRNDSIANALFSLLAEKVKEGVKVRAMFDAFGNWSNNQPLKERHLKSIRAQGIEIVKFDPITFPWVNHAIHRDHRKIVVIDGKIGYTGGMNIADYYINGLP
;
A
#
# COMPACT_ATOMS: atom_id res chain seq x y z
N MET A 1 53.72 14.45 6.10
CA MET A 1 52.65 14.09 5.14
C MET A 1 51.61 13.17 5.74
N ARG A 2 51.91 12.14 6.54
CA ARG A 2 50.93 11.20 7.11
C ARG A 2 49.88 11.84 8.09
N LYS A 3 50.30 12.84 8.86
CA LYS A 3 49.40 13.51 9.83
C LYS A 3 48.37 14.45 9.19
N ILE A 4 48.71 15.06 8.04
CA ILE A 4 47.79 15.94 7.31
C ILE A 4 46.68 15.12 6.62
N LEU A 5 46.99 13.90 6.11
CA LEU A 5 46.05 13.02 5.50
C LEU A 5 44.99 12.50 6.50
N PHE A 6 45.38 12.26 7.75
CA PHE A 6 44.45 11.85 8.81
C PHE A 6 43.46 12.97 9.21
N ILE A 7 43.93 14.22 9.24
CA ILE A 7 43.10 15.39 9.56
C ILE A 7 42.06 15.64 8.43
N ILE A 8 42.47 15.49 7.16
CA ILE A 8 41.58 15.66 6.02
C ILE A 8 40.48 14.57 5.99
N LEU A 9 40.83 13.30 6.29
CA LEU A 9 39.87 12.21 6.39
C LEU A 9 38.87 12.42 7.56
N PHE A 10 39.33 12.96 8.68
CA PHE A 10 38.47 13.24 9.83
C PHE A 10 37.50 14.42 9.55
N VAL A 11 37.97 15.46 8.87
CA VAL A 11 37.11 16.59 8.46
C VAL A 11 36.06 16.17 7.43
N PHE A 12 36.40 15.26 6.51
CA PHE A 12 35.42 14.73 5.53
C PHE A 12 34.35 13.86 6.19
N SER A 13 34.71 13.09 7.21
CA SER A 13 33.73 12.25 7.96
C SER A 13 32.77 13.10 8.79
N ILE A 14 33.24 14.19 9.38
CA ILE A 14 32.41 15.10 10.17
C ILE A 14 31.47 15.92 9.24
N GLY A 15 31.94 16.32 8.07
CA GLY A 15 31.11 17.05 7.10
C GLY A 15 29.93 16.24 6.58
N ASN A 16 30.14 14.96 6.30
CA ASN A 16 29.07 14.08 5.85
C ASN A 16 28.04 13.76 6.96
N ALA A 17 28.48 13.57 8.19
CA ALA A 17 27.59 13.35 9.32
C ALA A 17 26.73 14.60 9.64
N GLY A 18 27.30 15.80 9.53
CA GLY A 18 26.57 17.05 9.71
C GLY A 18 25.55 17.31 8.59
N ALA A 19 25.87 16.98 7.34
CA ALA A 19 24.95 17.15 6.21
C ALA A 19 23.74 16.21 6.33
N GLN A 20 23.94 14.96 6.74
CA GLN A 20 22.85 14.00 6.96
C GLN A 20 21.90 14.47 8.08
N ALA A 21 22.45 14.86 9.23
CA ALA A 21 21.64 15.34 10.35
C ALA A 21 20.83 16.59 9.98
N THR A 22 21.40 17.51 9.19
CA THR A 22 20.71 18.71 8.73
C THR A 22 19.58 18.39 7.77
N SER A 23 19.78 17.43 6.85
CA SER A 23 18.74 16.98 5.91
C SER A 23 17.55 16.37 6.65
N ASP A 24 17.82 15.46 7.60
CA ASP A 24 16.77 14.82 8.40
C ASP A 24 15.98 15.83 9.23
N SER A 25 16.66 16.81 9.81
CA SER A 25 16.03 17.89 10.56
C SER A 25 15.10 18.76 9.69
N ILE A 26 15.49 19.05 8.46
CA ILE A 26 14.64 19.81 7.52
C ILE A 26 13.38 19.01 7.17
N VAL A 27 13.52 17.73 6.84
CA VAL A 27 12.39 16.85 6.52
C VAL A 27 11.46 16.73 7.71
N MET A 28 11.98 16.52 8.91
CA MET A 28 11.19 16.39 10.13
C MET A 28 10.41 17.67 10.45
N ASN A 29 11.02 18.85 10.29
CA ASN A 29 10.35 20.13 10.51
C ASN A 29 9.24 20.33 9.47
N TYR A 30 9.50 20.07 8.21
CA TYR A 30 8.50 20.16 7.14
C TYR A 30 7.29 19.24 7.42
N LEU A 31 7.51 18.01 7.83
CA LEU A 31 6.43 17.08 8.18
C LEU A 31 5.59 17.62 9.36
N LYS A 32 6.23 18.19 10.38
CA LYS A 32 5.54 18.82 11.51
C LYS A 32 4.69 20.02 11.08
N GLU A 33 5.23 20.89 10.24
CA GLU A 33 4.52 22.06 9.70
C GLU A 33 3.30 21.66 8.86
N MET A 34 3.39 20.55 8.13
CA MET A 34 2.29 19.96 7.38
C MET A 34 1.26 19.23 8.26
N GLY A 35 1.45 19.21 9.58
CA GLY A 35 0.56 18.52 10.51
C GLY A 35 0.66 16.98 10.45
N ALA A 36 1.70 16.45 9.83
CA ALA A 36 1.94 15.00 9.81
C ALA A 36 2.53 14.55 11.16
N PRO A 37 1.88 13.62 11.89
CA PRO A 37 2.41 13.14 13.16
C PRO A 37 3.67 12.30 12.91
N VAL A 38 4.73 12.60 13.65
CA VAL A 38 5.97 11.82 13.62
C VAL A 38 5.99 10.90 14.83
N THR A 39 6.15 9.61 14.60
CA THR A 39 6.24 8.59 15.64
C THR A 39 7.61 7.91 15.59
N TYR A 40 8.12 7.46 16.76
CA TYR A 40 9.46 6.89 16.89
C TYR A 40 9.47 5.40 17.28
N ASN A 41 8.29 4.81 17.42
CA ASN A 41 8.09 3.41 17.82
C ASN A 41 7.56 2.58 16.67
N ASN A 42 8.16 2.73 15.50
CA ASN A 42 7.78 1.99 14.30
C ASN A 42 8.78 0.87 14.03
N GLU A 43 8.25 -0.27 13.56
CA GLU A 43 9.04 -1.35 12.99
C GLU A 43 8.79 -1.40 11.48
N VAL A 44 9.84 -1.61 10.69
CA VAL A 44 9.76 -1.73 9.24
C VAL A 44 10.29 -3.08 8.81
N LYS A 45 9.45 -3.83 8.08
CA LYS A 45 9.80 -5.13 7.47
C LYS A 45 9.78 -5.02 5.95
N LEU A 46 10.89 -5.39 5.29
CA LEU A 46 10.95 -5.47 3.84
C LEU A 46 10.45 -6.85 3.36
N LEU A 47 9.45 -6.83 2.47
CA LEU A 47 8.89 -8.01 1.82
C LEU A 47 9.37 -8.02 0.37
N MET A 48 10.37 -8.84 0.07
CA MET A 48 11.12 -8.77 -1.19
C MET A 48 10.43 -9.49 -2.35
N THR A 49 9.50 -10.41 -2.07
CA THR A 49 8.79 -11.18 -3.09
C THR A 49 7.27 -11.04 -2.94
N GLY A 50 6.53 -11.32 -4.00
CA GLY A 50 5.07 -11.38 -3.92
C GLY A 50 4.59 -12.48 -2.99
N HIS A 51 5.29 -13.62 -2.96
CA HIS A 51 4.99 -14.71 -2.02
C HIS A 51 5.07 -14.21 -0.57
N ASP A 52 6.19 -13.59 -0.17
CA ASP A 52 6.38 -13.08 1.19
C ASP A 52 5.31 -12.05 1.54
N LYS A 53 5.03 -11.12 0.58
CA LYS A 53 3.98 -10.10 0.77
C LYS A 53 2.63 -10.75 1.04
N PHE A 54 2.20 -11.72 0.23
CA PHE A 54 0.86 -12.26 0.38
C PHE A 54 0.73 -13.18 1.60
N VAL A 55 1.76 -13.95 1.94
CA VAL A 55 1.78 -14.74 3.18
C VAL A 55 1.64 -13.84 4.39
N ASP A 56 2.48 -12.81 4.49
CA ASP A 56 2.47 -11.85 5.59
C ASP A 56 1.15 -11.06 5.66
N LEU A 57 0.66 -10.56 4.53
CA LEU A 57 -0.61 -9.82 4.45
C LEU A 57 -1.81 -10.67 4.89
N PHE A 58 -1.93 -11.90 4.39
CA PHE A 58 -3.03 -12.78 4.75
C PHE A 58 -3.01 -13.15 6.23
N GLU A 59 -1.82 -13.39 6.78
CA GLU A 59 -1.66 -13.67 8.21
C GLU A 59 -2.11 -12.48 9.07
N ASN A 60 -1.69 -11.27 8.74
CA ASN A 60 -2.10 -10.08 9.47
C ASN A 60 -3.60 -9.77 9.31
N ILE A 61 -4.19 -10.05 8.15
CA ILE A 61 -5.65 -9.96 7.96
C ILE A 61 -6.39 -10.95 8.85
N ARG A 62 -5.92 -12.20 9.01
CA ARG A 62 -6.54 -13.18 9.92
C ARG A 62 -6.59 -12.68 11.37
N HIS A 63 -5.58 -11.93 11.79
CA HIS A 63 -5.48 -11.39 13.16
C HIS A 63 -6.18 -10.02 13.35
N ALA A 64 -6.71 -9.42 12.29
CA ALA A 64 -7.45 -8.16 12.38
C ALA A 64 -8.67 -8.27 13.30
N ARG A 65 -8.91 -7.22 14.11
CA ARG A 65 -9.98 -7.19 15.11
C ARG A 65 -10.98 -6.04 14.94
N HIS A 66 -10.57 -4.95 14.28
CA HIS A 66 -11.39 -3.74 14.21
C HIS A 66 -11.68 -3.32 12.77
N HIS A 67 -10.66 -3.10 11.97
CA HIS A 67 -10.84 -2.64 10.59
C HIS A 67 -9.71 -3.01 9.67
N ILE A 68 -10.05 -3.19 8.38
CA ILE A 68 -9.10 -3.41 7.28
C ILE A 68 -9.46 -2.44 6.16
N HIS A 69 -8.50 -1.63 5.76
CA HIS A 69 -8.65 -0.69 4.66
C HIS A 69 -7.64 -1.03 3.57
N LEU A 70 -8.13 -1.15 2.33
CA LEU A 70 -7.32 -1.49 1.16
C LEU A 70 -7.50 -0.43 0.08
N GLU A 71 -6.40 0.07 -0.45
CA GLU A 71 -6.35 1.02 -1.54
C GLU A 71 -5.37 0.49 -2.59
N TYR A 72 -5.86 0.18 -3.79
CA TYR A 72 -5.07 -0.42 -4.86
C TYR A 72 -5.38 0.21 -6.21
N PHE A 73 -4.40 0.23 -7.11
CA PHE A 73 -4.67 0.59 -8.50
C PHE A 73 -5.60 -0.42 -9.17
N ASN A 74 -5.40 -1.73 -8.93
CA ASN A 74 -6.36 -2.74 -9.34
C ASN A 74 -6.37 -3.97 -8.40
N PHE A 75 -7.51 -4.64 -8.39
CA PHE A 75 -7.69 -6.02 -7.98
C PHE A 75 -7.94 -6.85 -9.23
N ARG A 76 -7.07 -7.78 -9.54
CA ARG A 76 -7.30 -8.68 -10.66
C ARG A 76 -8.29 -9.77 -10.24
N ASN A 77 -9.21 -10.15 -11.13
CA ASN A 77 -10.16 -11.24 -10.84
C ASN A 77 -9.49 -12.60 -11.08
N ASP A 78 -8.56 -12.96 -10.18
CA ASP A 78 -7.76 -14.18 -10.22
C ASP A 78 -7.72 -14.87 -8.84
N SER A 79 -6.89 -15.91 -8.69
CA SER A 79 -6.90 -16.78 -7.51
C SER A 79 -6.58 -16.03 -6.23
N ILE A 80 -5.55 -15.16 -6.26
CA ILE A 80 -5.10 -14.44 -5.06
C ILE A 80 -6.13 -13.39 -4.62
N ALA A 81 -6.75 -12.68 -5.57
CA ALA A 81 -7.78 -11.72 -5.24
C ALA A 81 -9.04 -12.41 -4.70
N ASN A 82 -9.44 -13.54 -5.29
CA ASN A 82 -10.57 -14.33 -4.80
C ASN A 82 -10.30 -14.86 -3.38
N ALA A 83 -9.11 -15.37 -3.10
CA ALA A 83 -8.71 -15.81 -1.76
C ALA A 83 -8.71 -14.63 -0.77
N LEU A 84 -8.22 -13.46 -1.17
CA LEU A 84 -8.25 -12.25 -0.36
C LEU A 84 -9.69 -11.84 0.00
N PHE A 85 -10.57 -11.73 -1.00
CA PHE A 85 -11.97 -11.34 -0.75
C PHE A 85 -12.72 -12.37 0.08
N SER A 86 -12.42 -13.67 -0.05
CA SER A 86 -12.98 -14.72 0.81
C SER A 86 -12.55 -14.52 2.26
N LEU A 87 -11.28 -14.29 2.52
CA LEU A 87 -10.75 -14.03 3.86
C LEU A 87 -11.33 -12.72 4.46
N LEU A 88 -11.44 -11.68 3.65
CA LEU A 88 -12.06 -10.42 4.07
C LEU A 88 -13.54 -10.59 4.45
N ALA A 89 -14.27 -11.43 3.70
CA ALA A 89 -15.66 -11.76 4.02
C ALA A 89 -15.80 -12.56 5.33
N GLU A 90 -14.86 -13.43 5.65
CA GLU A 90 -14.78 -14.10 6.96
C GLU A 90 -14.58 -13.07 8.08
N LYS A 91 -13.66 -12.13 7.88
CA LYS A 91 -13.41 -11.05 8.87
C LYS A 91 -14.63 -10.14 9.08
N VAL A 92 -15.40 -9.86 8.01
CA VAL A 92 -16.69 -9.13 8.14
C VAL A 92 -17.66 -9.90 9.04
N LYS A 93 -17.79 -11.21 8.89
CA LYS A 93 -18.64 -12.05 9.76
C LYS A 93 -18.19 -12.02 11.23
N GLU A 94 -16.89 -11.83 11.47
CA GLU A 94 -16.32 -11.64 12.82
C GLU A 94 -16.53 -10.22 13.37
N GLY A 95 -17.15 -9.31 12.61
CA GLY A 95 -17.43 -7.93 13.01
C GLY A 95 -16.35 -6.92 12.63
N VAL A 96 -15.33 -7.33 11.86
CA VAL A 96 -14.28 -6.43 11.36
C VAL A 96 -14.83 -5.56 10.23
N LYS A 97 -14.60 -4.25 10.29
CA LYS A 97 -15.00 -3.32 9.24
C LYS A 97 -14.02 -3.36 8.08
N VAL A 98 -14.50 -3.77 6.90
CA VAL A 98 -13.66 -3.90 5.70
C VAL A 98 -14.05 -2.88 4.64
N ARG A 99 -13.09 -2.06 4.22
CA ARG A 99 -13.22 -1.11 3.11
C ARG A 99 -12.14 -1.33 2.07
N ALA A 100 -12.54 -1.32 0.82
CA ALA A 100 -11.63 -1.44 -0.31
C ALA A 100 -11.92 -0.35 -1.34
N MET A 101 -10.87 0.19 -1.94
CA MET A 101 -10.97 1.12 -3.06
C MET A 101 -9.98 0.71 -4.14
N PHE A 102 -10.37 0.90 -5.40
CA PHE A 102 -9.48 0.67 -6.53
C PHE A 102 -9.76 1.68 -7.64
N ASP A 103 -8.72 1.96 -8.42
CA ASP A 103 -8.80 2.90 -9.54
C ASP A 103 -9.66 2.34 -10.68
N ALA A 104 -10.61 3.14 -11.19
CA ALA A 104 -11.50 2.69 -12.25
C ALA A 104 -10.76 2.36 -13.56
N PHE A 105 -9.75 3.17 -13.93
CA PHE A 105 -8.92 2.93 -15.12
C PHE A 105 -7.99 1.73 -14.90
N GLY A 106 -7.37 1.61 -13.70
CA GLY A 106 -6.55 0.47 -13.34
C GLY A 106 -7.30 -0.86 -13.45
N ASN A 107 -8.58 -0.86 -13.06
CA ASN A 107 -9.44 -2.02 -13.25
C ASN A 107 -9.79 -2.26 -14.72
N TRP A 108 -10.12 -1.21 -15.47
CA TRP A 108 -10.49 -1.33 -16.89
C TRP A 108 -9.33 -1.80 -17.77
N SER A 109 -8.12 -1.29 -17.53
CA SER A 109 -6.91 -1.63 -18.31
C SER A 109 -6.36 -3.03 -18.03
N ASN A 110 -6.88 -3.71 -17.03
CA ASN A 110 -6.45 -5.03 -16.61
C ASN A 110 -7.16 -6.13 -17.45
N ASN A 111 -6.46 -7.18 -17.83
CA ASN A 111 -6.99 -8.27 -18.65
C ASN A 111 -7.99 -9.19 -17.91
N GLN A 112 -8.08 -9.12 -16.59
CA GLN A 112 -9.07 -9.81 -15.74
C GLN A 112 -9.72 -8.81 -14.77
N PRO A 113 -10.54 -7.85 -15.25
CA PRO A 113 -11.11 -6.82 -14.40
C PRO A 113 -12.22 -7.36 -13.49
N LEU A 114 -12.37 -6.76 -12.33
CA LEU A 114 -13.57 -6.91 -11.52
C LEU A 114 -14.75 -6.27 -12.25
N LYS A 115 -15.65 -7.10 -12.78
CA LYS A 115 -16.91 -6.66 -13.41
C LYS A 115 -17.94 -6.32 -12.34
N GLU A 116 -18.99 -5.60 -12.70
CA GLU A 116 -20.02 -5.18 -11.75
C GLU A 116 -20.70 -6.36 -11.01
N ARG A 117 -20.84 -7.50 -11.67
CA ARG A 117 -21.34 -8.74 -11.03
C ARG A 117 -20.43 -9.21 -9.87
N HIS A 118 -19.09 -9.07 -10.02
CA HIS A 118 -18.13 -9.44 -8.98
C HIS A 118 -18.21 -8.44 -7.82
N LEU A 119 -18.28 -7.15 -8.11
CA LEU A 119 -18.43 -6.09 -7.10
C LEU A 119 -19.73 -6.25 -6.31
N LYS A 120 -20.83 -6.60 -6.99
CA LYS A 120 -22.11 -6.90 -6.34
C LYS A 120 -21.99 -8.09 -5.37
N SER A 121 -21.30 -9.15 -5.77
CA SER A 121 -21.04 -10.31 -4.91
C SER A 121 -20.17 -9.96 -3.71
N ILE A 122 -19.11 -9.15 -3.89
CA ILE A 122 -18.22 -8.71 -2.81
C ILE A 122 -18.98 -7.83 -1.81
N ARG A 123 -19.78 -6.87 -2.30
CA ARG A 123 -20.61 -6.01 -1.44
C ARG A 123 -21.67 -6.79 -0.68
N ALA A 124 -22.26 -7.82 -1.28
CA ALA A 124 -23.24 -8.69 -0.62
C ALA A 124 -22.64 -9.46 0.58
N GLN A 125 -21.31 -9.59 0.66
CA GLN A 125 -20.60 -10.17 1.78
C GLN A 125 -20.24 -9.14 2.87
N GLY A 126 -20.72 -7.89 2.75
CA GLY A 126 -20.51 -6.83 3.72
C GLY A 126 -19.21 -6.03 3.53
N ILE A 127 -18.48 -6.26 2.45
CA ILE A 127 -17.27 -5.49 2.13
C ILE A 127 -17.65 -4.18 1.42
N GLU A 128 -17.30 -3.04 1.99
CA GLU A 128 -17.49 -1.73 1.38
C GLU A 128 -16.44 -1.52 0.27
N ILE A 129 -16.74 -1.92 -0.99
CA ILE A 129 -15.83 -1.75 -2.12
C ILE A 129 -16.33 -0.68 -3.09
N VAL A 130 -15.44 0.27 -3.44
CA VAL A 130 -15.73 1.40 -4.33
C VAL A 130 -14.69 1.55 -5.43
N LYS A 131 -15.11 2.16 -6.54
CA LYS A 131 -14.21 2.60 -7.62
C LYS A 131 -13.80 4.05 -7.37
N PHE A 132 -12.51 4.30 -7.40
CA PHE A 132 -11.98 5.67 -7.43
C PHE A 132 -12.14 6.23 -8.85
N ASP A 133 -12.69 7.43 -8.94
CA ASP A 133 -12.86 8.24 -10.13
C ASP A 133 -13.34 7.44 -11.36
N PRO A 134 -14.60 6.95 -11.35
CA PRO A 134 -15.18 6.23 -12.49
C PRO A 134 -15.16 7.09 -13.75
N ILE A 135 -14.69 6.49 -14.86
CA ILE A 135 -14.68 7.15 -16.16
C ILE A 135 -16.10 7.20 -16.69
N THR A 136 -16.74 8.38 -16.61
CA THR A 136 -18.08 8.65 -17.10
C THR A 136 -18.04 9.76 -18.15
N PHE A 137 -19.05 9.78 -19.03
CA PHE A 137 -19.16 10.86 -20.02
C PHE A 137 -19.60 12.19 -19.33
N PRO A 138 -19.00 13.33 -19.69
CA PRO A 138 -17.83 13.53 -20.54
C PRO A 138 -16.52 13.21 -19.79
N TRP A 139 -15.78 12.20 -20.24
CA TRP A 139 -14.57 11.62 -19.60
C TRP A 139 -13.40 12.59 -19.40
N VAL A 140 -13.48 13.79 -19.99
CA VAL A 140 -12.39 14.80 -19.99
C VAL A 140 -11.91 15.15 -18.57
N ASN A 141 -12.80 15.11 -17.57
CA ASN A 141 -12.48 15.46 -16.18
C ASN A 141 -11.99 14.26 -15.34
N HIS A 142 -12.17 13.03 -15.83
CA HIS A 142 -11.94 11.79 -15.08
C HIS A 142 -10.79 10.95 -15.65
N ALA A 143 -10.11 11.41 -16.71
CA ALA A 143 -9.02 10.66 -17.34
C ALA A 143 -7.66 10.85 -16.62
N ILE A 144 -7.46 12.00 -15.97
CA ILE A 144 -6.15 12.44 -15.48
C ILE A 144 -5.88 12.03 -14.02
N HIS A 145 -6.87 12.14 -13.14
CA HIS A 145 -6.71 11.81 -11.72
C HIS A 145 -6.78 10.30 -11.52
N ARG A 146 -5.62 9.68 -11.34
CA ARG A 146 -5.52 8.24 -11.12
C ARG A 146 -4.93 7.94 -9.76
N ASP A 147 -5.48 6.93 -9.10
CA ASP A 147 -4.96 6.44 -7.84
C ASP A 147 -4.05 5.24 -8.08
N HIS A 148 -2.74 5.47 -8.10
CA HIS A 148 -1.75 4.41 -8.32
C HIS A 148 -1.14 3.87 -7.01
N ARG A 149 -1.72 4.22 -5.86
CA ARG A 149 -1.26 3.74 -4.54
C ARG A 149 -1.59 2.26 -4.34
N LYS A 150 -0.82 1.60 -3.51
CA LYS A 150 -1.04 0.24 -3.03
C LYS A 150 -0.81 0.29 -1.52
N ILE A 151 -1.89 0.45 -0.78
CA ILE A 151 -1.86 0.65 0.67
C ILE A 151 -2.86 -0.32 1.31
N VAL A 152 -2.43 -0.95 2.40
CA VAL A 152 -3.33 -1.65 3.31
C VAL A 152 -3.07 -1.15 4.72
N VAL A 153 -4.13 -0.87 5.46
CA VAL A 153 -4.06 -0.53 6.89
C VAL A 153 -4.92 -1.51 7.66
N ILE A 154 -4.33 -2.15 8.66
CA ILE A 154 -5.00 -3.13 9.54
C ILE A 154 -4.97 -2.59 10.96
N ASP A 155 -6.14 -2.39 11.55
CA ASP A 155 -6.37 -1.95 12.94
C ASP A 155 -5.64 -0.64 13.30
N GLY A 156 -5.24 0.18 12.32
CA GLY A 156 -4.43 1.38 12.52
C GLY A 156 -3.01 1.12 13.06
N LYS A 157 -2.56 -0.13 13.03
CA LYS A 157 -1.27 -0.56 13.59
C LYS A 157 -0.31 -1.09 12.53
N ILE A 158 -0.81 -1.82 11.54
CA ILE A 158 -0.01 -2.41 10.49
C ILE A 158 -0.34 -1.71 9.19
N GLY A 159 0.69 -1.20 8.51
CA GLY A 159 0.59 -0.55 7.21
C GLY A 159 1.42 -1.28 6.17
N TYR A 160 0.83 -1.56 5.00
CA TYR A 160 1.56 -2.04 3.82
C TYR A 160 1.60 -0.93 2.78
N THR A 161 2.75 -0.76 2.15
CA THR A 161 2.91 0.08 0.97
C THR A 161 3.94 -0.53 0.03
N GLY A 162 3.81 -0.26 -1.28
CA GLY A 162 4.75 -0.79 -2.27
C GLY A 162 4.23 -0.71 -3.70
N GLY A 163 4.86 -1.45 -4.62
CA GLY A 163 4.53 -1.45 -6.05
C GLY A 163 3.56 -2.53 -6.51
N MET A 164 3.33 -3.59 -5.71
CA MET A 164 2.58 -4.78 -6.12
C MET A 164 1.07 -4.60 -5.92
N ASN A 165 0.29 -4.78 -6.98
CA ASN A 165 -1.17 -4.93 -6.89
C ASN A 165 -1.56 -6.30 -6.32
N ILE A 166 -2.87 -6.60 -6.31
CA ILE A 166 -3.40 -7.91 -5.94
C ILE A 166 -3.61 -8.71 -7.24
N ALA A 167 -2.64 -9.57 -7.56
CA ALA A 167 -2.67 -10.39 -8.76
C ALA A 167 -1.72 -11.59 -8.67
N ASP A 168 -2.11 -12.72 -9.27
CA ASP A 168 -1.38 -13.99 -9.25
C ASP A 168 0.04 -13.89 -9.82
N TYR A 169 0.26 -13.06 -10.83
CA TYR A 169 1.58 -12.92 -11.47
C TYR A 169 2.67 -12.37 -10.55
N TYR A 170 2.32 -11.74 -9.44
CA TYR A 170 3.32 -11.33 -8.44
C TYR A 170 3.86 -12.51 -7.62
N ILE A 171 3.12 -13.63 -7.55
CA ILE A 171 3.56 -14.83 -6.87
C ILE A 171 4.31 -15.75 -7.84
N ASN A 172 3.72 -15.97 -9.03
CA ASN A 172 4.17 -16.98 -9.97
C ASN A 172 5.09 -16.42 -11.07
N GLY A 173 5.36 -15.12 -11.06
CA GLY A 173 6.00 -14.42 -12.16
C GLY A 173 5.02 -14.11 -13.31
N LEU A 174 5.49 -13.38 -14.32
CA LEU A 174 4.75 -13.24 -15.57
C LEU A 174 4.90 -14.52 -16.39
N PRO A 175 3.84 -14.97 -17.06
CA PRO A 175 3.95 -16.10 -18.01
C PRO A 175 4.81 -15.73 -19.20
#